data_277586be343e4eeaa0373c08e50d7216
#
_entry.id   277586be343e4eeaa0373c08e50d7216
#
_cell.length_a   1.000
_cell.length_b   1.000
_cell.length_c   1.000
_cell.angle_alpha   90.00
_cell.angle_beta   90.00
_cell.angle_gamma   90.00
#
_symmetry.space_group_name_H-M   'P 1'
#
loop_
_entity.id
_entity.type
_entity.pdbx_description
1 polymer ?
#
loop_
_entity_poly.entity_id
_entity_poly.type
_entity_poly.pdbx_seq_one_letter_code
_entity_poly.pdbx_strand_id
1 'polypeptide(L)'
;TAAKKAAPQLTHTPVKQNLISVNLMKLDSLMDIVGEIVITESMVTSSPELNLLPRDNRDNFMKSARQLRKLTNDLQDIAMSLRMVPISGVFQKMNRIVRDMKQSLGKDVRLTIVGEDTEVDKTIVDNIQDPIMHIVRNSMDHGIEETAQERIDAGKDPQGEIVLSASHTSSEVVISVKDDGYGIDPQKILEKAQAKNMLTKPASEYSQKEIL
;
A
#
# COMPACT_ATOMS: atom_id res chain seq x y z
N THR A 1 -42.59 18.04 27.18
CA THR A 1 -41.26 17.66 27.74
C THR A 1 -40.94 16.25 27.31
N ALA A 2 -40.19 16.05 26.20
CA ALA A 2 -39.74 14.77 25.72
C ALA A 2 -38.23 14.65 25.96
N ALA A 3 -37.85 13.73 26.82
CA ALA A 3 -36.48 13.45 27.17
C ALA A 3 -35.75 12.72 26.02
N LYS A 4 -34.69 13.34 25.51
CA LYS A 4 -33.78 12.81 24.50
C LYS A 4 -32.88 11.74 25.13
N LYS A 5 -33.11 10.47 24.80
CA LYS A 5 -32.31 9.33 25.25
C LYS A 5 -30.93 9.41 24.62
N ALA A 6 -29.87 9.61 25.40
CA ALA A 6 -28.49 9.59 24.96
C ALA A 6 -28.08 8.16 24.61
N ALA A 7 -27.45 7.99 23.47
CA ALA A 7 -26.84 6.73 23.04
C ALA A 7 -25.59 6.43 23.88
N PRO A 8 -25.29 5.15 24.20
CA PRO A 8 -24.11 4.80 24.98
C PRO A 8 -22.84 5.05 24.18
N GLN A 9 -21.96 5.88 24.71
CA GLN A 9 -20.58 6.01 24.23
C GLN A 9 -19.81 4.73 24.57
N LEU A 10 -19.37 4.01 23.55
CA LEU A 10 -18.41 2.94 23.68
C LEU A 10 -17.07 3.54 24.12
N THR A 11 -16.74 3.41 25.38
CA THR A 11 -15.41 3.75 25.91
C THR A 11 -14.42 2.69 25.44
N HIS A 12 -13.62 3.02 24.42
CA HIS A 12 -12.45 2.22 24.06
C HIS A 12 -11.41 2.34 25.19
N THR A 13 -11.33 1.30 26.01
CA THR A 13 -10.24 1.14 26.96
C THR A 13 -8.96 0.91 26.13
N PRO A 14 -7.91 1.72 26.31
CA PRO A 14 -6.66 1.48 25.59
C PRO A 14 -6.05 0.17 26.09
N VAL A 15 -5.96 -0.81 25.19
CA VAL A 15 -5.20 -2.04 25.45
C VAL A 15 -3.75 -1.62 25.62
N LYS A 16 -3.17 -1.86 26.81
CA LYS A 16 -1.73 -1.67 27.05
C LYS A 16 -0.98 -2.60 26.10
N GLN A 17 -0.50 -2.07 24.99
CA GLN A 17 0.42 -2.79 24.13
C GLN A 17 1.76 -2.90 24.84
N ASN A 18 2.15 -4.13 25.18
CA ASN A 18 3.48 -4.43 25.66
C ASN A 18 4.45 -4.39 24.47
N LEU A 19 5.02 -3.24 24.20
CA LEU A 19 6.01 -3.07 23.12
C LEU A 19 7.33 -3.69 23.54
N ILE A 20 7.86 -4.60 22.73
CA ILE A 20 9.19 -5.17 22.86
C ILE A 20 10.04 -4.61 21.72
N SER A 21 11.17 -3.97 22.06
CA SER A 21 12.12 -3.51 21.05
C SER A 21 12.97 -4.69 20.57
N VAL A 22 12.90 -4.99 19.28
CA VAL A 22 13.67 -6.07 18.64
C VAL A 22 14.66 -5.44 17.65
N ASN A 23 15.89 -5.98 17.60
CA ASN A 23 16.88 -5.57 16.62
C ASN A 23 16.48 -6.03 15.22
N LEU A 24 16.37 -5.11 14.26
CA LEU A 24 15.95 -5.36 12.89
C LEU A 24 16.83 -6.43 12.19
N MET A 25 18.16 -6.39 12.40
CA MET A 25 19.07 -7.39 11.82
C MET A 25 18.79 -8.82 12.30
N LYS A 26 18.28 -8.98 13.54
CA LYS A 26 17.86 -10.29 14.05
C LYS A 26 16.56 -10.75 13.41
N LEU A 27 15.65 -9.83 13.11
CA LEU A 27 14.43 -10.15 12.37
C LEU A 27 14.75 -10.53 10.92
N ASP A 28 15.67 -9.82 10.28
CA ASP A 28 16.12 -10.17 8.93
C ASP A 28 16.74 -11.58 8.91
N SER A 29 17.65 -11.88 9.87
CA SER A 29 18.23 -13.22 9.99
C SER A 29 17.19 -14.31 10.27
N LEU A 30 16.15 -14.00 11.05
CA LEU A 30 15.03 -14.91 11.29
C LEU A 30 14.28 -15.20 9.98
N MET A 31 14.00 -14.17 9.17
CA MET A 31 13.32 -14.31 7.88
C MET A 31 14.14 -15.17 6.90
N ASP A 32 15.46 -14.96 6.87
CA ASP A 32 16.35 -15.76 6.02
C ASP A 32 16.29 -17.24 6.41
N ILE A 33 16.37 -17.55 7.71
CA ILE A 33 16.27 -18.95 8.21
C ILE A 33 14.90 -19.55 7.91
N VAL A 34 13.81 -18.79 8.11
CA VAL A 34 12.45 -19.25 7.78
C VAL A 34 12.34 -19.54 6.28
N GLY A 35 12.87 -18.68 5.43
CA GLY A 35 12.93 -18.91 3.98
C GLY A 35 13.69 -20.18 3.60
N GLU A 36 14.83 -20.44 4.25
CA GLU A 36 15.63 -21.66 4.04
C GLU A 36 14.86 -22.92 4.50
N ILE A 37 14.12 -22.84 5.61
CA ILE A 37 13.27 -23.94 6.09
C ILE A 37 12.17 -24.23 5.06
N VAL A 38 11.49 -23.21 4.51
CA VAL A 38 10.43 -23.38 3.49
C VAL A 38 10.98 -24.08 2.24
N ILE A 39 12.14 -23.63 1.77
CA ILE A 39 12.80 -24.23 0.58
C ILE A 39 13.19 -25.69 0.86
N THR A 40 13.81 -25.96 2.01
CA THR A 40 14.25 -27.31 2.38
C THR A 40 13.04 -28.23 2.58
N GLU A 41 11.97 -27.77 3.23
CA GLU A 41 10.72 -28.51 3.37
C GLU A 41 10.17 -28.88 1.98
N SER A 42 10.09 -27.92 1.07
CA SER A 42 9.60 -28.15 -0.28
C SER A 42 10.46 -29.17 -1.05
N MET A 43 11.77 -29.10 -0.93
CA MET A 43 12.69 -30.06 -1.57
C MET A 43 12.47 -31.47 -1.05
N VAL A 44 12.36 -31.66 0.25
CA VAL A 44 12.16 -32.97 0.89
C VAL A 44 10.76 -33.53 0.56
N THR A 45 9.73 -32.74 0.64
CA THR A 45 8.35 -33.20 0.46
C THR A 45 7.94 -33.38 -1.00
N SER A 46 8.69 -32.79 -1.94
CA SER A 46 8.45 -32.90 -3.39
C SER A 46 9.46 -33.84 -4.07
N SER A 47 10.32 -34.54 -3.30
CA SER A 47 11.31 -35.45 -3.88
C SER A 47 10.68 -36.59 -4.69
N PRO A 48 11.09 -36.83 -5.95
CA PRO A 48 10.58 -37.92 -6.79
C PRO A 48 10.80 -39.30 -6.17
N GLU A 49 11.81 -39.47 -5.33
CA GLU A 49 12.15 -40.72 -4.64
C GLU A 49 11.05 -41.20 -3.70
N LEU A 50 10.19 -40.29 -3.21
CA LEU A 50 9.03 -40.66 -2.40
C LEU A 50 8.06 -41.58 -3.14
N ASN A 51 8.05 -41.53 -4.46
CA ASN A 51 7.21 -42.42 -5.27
C ASN A 51 7.74 -43.90 -5.28
N LEU A 52 8.99 -44.11 -4.88
CA LEU A 52 9.60 -45.44 -4.78
C LEU A 52 9.27 -46.14 -3.45
N LEU A 53 8.72 -45.40 -2.48
CA LEU A 53 8.36 -45.98 -1.19
C LEU A 53 7.13 -46.90 -1.29
N PRO A 54 7.08 -47.99 -0.47
CA PRO A 54 5.85 -48.76 -0.26
C PRO A 54 4.67 -47.84 0.15
N ARG A 55 3.45 -48.19 -0.27
CA ARG A 55 2.26 -47.32 -0.09
C ARG A 55 2.07 -46.88 1.36
N ASP A 56 2.13 -47.79 2.31
CA ASP A 56 1.90 -47.47 3.74
C ASP A 56 2.96 -46.47 4.26
N ASN A 57 4.22 -46.64 3.89
CA ASN A 57 5.32 -45.76 4.27
C ASN A 57 5.15 -44.37 3.63
N ARG A 58 4.77 -44.35 2.36
CA ARG A 58 4.50 -43.09 1.65
C ARG A 58 3.34 -42.33 2.23
N ASP A 59 2.24 -43.01 2.57
CA ASP A 59 1.04 -42.35 3.16
C ASP A 59 1.36 -41.76 4.53
N ASN A 60 2.13 -42.46 5.36
CA ASN A 60 2.62 -41.95 6.63
C ASN A 60 3.55 -40.75 6.46
N PHE A 61 4.49 -40.82 5.51
CA PHE A 61 5.38 -39.71 5.17
C PHE A 61 4.59 -38.49 4.71
N MET A 62 3.65 -38.67 3.77
CA MET A 62 2.84 -37.58 3.23
C MET A 62 1.95 -36.93 4.30
N LYS A 63 1.50 -37.70 5.31
CA LYS A 63 0.79 -37.12 6.45
C LYS A 63 1.69 -36.21 7.28
N SER A 64 2.91 -36.67 7.58
CA SER A 64 3.90 -35.88 8.32
C SER A 64 4.37 -34.66 7.51
N ALA A 65 4.56 -34.81 6.20
CA ALA A 65 4.91 -33.72 5.29
C ALA A 65 3.86 -32.62 5.26
N ARG A 66 2.56 -32.99 5.22
CA ARG A 66 1.45 -32.00 5.31
C ARG A 66 1.46 -31.26 6.64
N GLN A 67 1.73 -31.96 7.73
CA GLN A 67 1.82 -31.32 9.04
C GLN A 67 3.03 -30.40 9.13
N LEU A 68 4.19 -30.81 8.62
CA LEU A 68 5.40 -29.97 8.57
C LEU A 68 5.13 -28.71 7.75
N ARG A 69 4.56 -28.82 6.56
CA ARG A 69 4.20 -27.68 5.72
C ARG A 69 3.27 -26.69 6.43
N LYS A 70 2.28 -27.21 7.15
CA LYS A 70 1.41 -26.34 7.94
C LYS A 70 2.19 -25.57 9.00
N LEU A 71 3.06 -26.25 9.77
CA LEU A 71 3.87 -25.60 10.80
C LEU A 71 4.86 -24.58 10.21
N THR A 72 5.43 -24.89 9.06
CA THR A 72 6.34 -23.97 8.36
C THR A 72 5.60 -22.71 7.88
N ASN A 73 4.38 -22.86 7.33
CA ASN A 73 3.55 -21.73 6.95
C ASN A 73 3.15 -20.89 8.18
N ASP A 74 2.70 -21.54 9.25
CA ASP A 74 2.34 -20.84 10.50
C ASP A 74 3.55 -20.07 11.07
N LEU A 75 4.75 -20.66 11.00
CA LEU A 75 5.99 -20.01 11.41
C LEU A 75 6.32 -18.80 10.52
N GLN A 76 6.17 -18.93 9.21
CA GLN A 76 6.38 -17.85 8.24
C GLN A 76 5.43 -16.69 8.51
N ASP A 77 4.15 -16.96 8.73
CA ASP A 77 3.13 -15.94 9.02
C ASP A 77 3.45 -15.18 10.32
N ILE A 78 3.87 -15.91 11.37
CA ILE A 78 4.29 -15.29 12.63
C ILE A 78 5.54 -14.44 12.44
N ALA A 79 6.54 -14.95 11.75
CA ALA A 79 7.79 -14.22 11.48
C ALA A 79 7.52 -12.94 10.67
N MET A 80 6.65 -13.01 9.64
CA MET A 80 6.22 -11.85 8.86
C MET A 80 5.49 -10.83 9.75
N SER A 81 4.58 -11.27 10.62
CA SER A 81 3.84 -10.37 11.50
C SER A 81 4.73 -9.58 12.46
N LEU A 82 5.86 -10.16 12.90
CA LEU A 82 6.84 -9.47 13.75
C LEU A 82 7.56 -8.32 13.04
N ARG A 83 7.54 -8.30 11.72
CA ARG A 83 8.20 -7.28 10.89
C ARG A 83 7.23 -6.17 10.43
N MET A 84 5.95 -6.37 10.64
CA MET A 84 4.93 -5.39 10.26
C MET A 84 5.00 -4.14 11.15
N VAL A 85 4.88 -2.98 10.52
CA VAL A 85 4.86 -1.67 11.20
C VAL A 85 3.75 -0.80 10.59
N PRO A 86 3.11 0.08 11.38
CA PRO A 86 2.12 1.01 10.85
C PRO A 86 2.73 1.96 9.82
N ILE A 87 1.99 2.23 8.73
CA ILE A 87 2.43 3.16 7.68
C ILE A 87 2.34 4.64 8.11
N SER A 88 1.79 4.91 9.30
CA SER A 88 1.57 6.25 9.86
C SER A 88 2.80 7.16 9.78
N GLY A 89 4.01 6.60 10.01
CA GLY A 89 5.26 7.37 9.93
C GLY A 89 5.53 7.96 8.53
N VAL A 90 5.18 7.24 7.46
CA VAL A 90 5.27 7.74 6.08
C VAL A 90 4.22 8.80 5.82
N PHE A 91 2.97 8.53 6.22
CA PHE A 91 1.85 9.45 6.00
C PHE A 91 2.02 10.79 6.72
N GLN A 92 2.54 10.77 7.95
CA GLN A 92 2.84 11.99 8.70
C GLN A 92 3.92 12.85 8.04
N LYS A 93 4.91 12.23 7.36
CA LYS A 93 5.89 12.98 6.57
C LYS A 93 5.24 13.67 5.37
N MET A 94 4.22 13.06 4.75
CA MET A 94 3.46 13.67 3.65
C MET A 94 2.73 14.92 4.09
N ASN A 95 2.16 14.96 5.30
CA ASN A 95 1.57 16.18 5.87
C ASN A 95 2.54 17.36 5.87
N ARG A 96 3.80 17.11 6.22
CA ARG A 96 4.83 18.15 6.21
C ARG A 96 5.14 18.62 4.81
N ILE A 97 5.32 17.67 3.87
CA ILE A 97 5.62 17.97 2.47
C ILE A 97 4.49 18.78 1.83
N VAL A 98 3.23 18.37 2.01
CA VAL A 98 2.06 19.11 1.49
C VAL A 98 2.00 20.51 2.07
N ARG A 99 2.25 20.69 3.35
CA ARG A 99 2.29 22.01 3.97
C ARG A 99 3.38 22.92 3.38
N ASP A 100 4.59 22.39 3.19
CA ASP A 100 5.70 23.15 2.63
C ASP A 100 5.41 23.53 1.15
N MET A 101 4.78 22.61 0.40
CA MET A 101 4.37 22.85 -0.99
C MET A 101 3.20 23.85 -1.12
N LYS A 102 2.22 23.81 -0.20
CA LYS A 102 1.17 24.86 -0.15
C LYS A 102 1.76 26.26 -0.12
N GLN A 103 2.77 26.44 0.70
CA GLN A 103 3.45 27.73 0.83
C GLN A 103 4.25 28.10 -0.43
N SER A 104 4.94 27.14 -1.04
CA SER A 104 5.78 27.40 -2.21
C SER A 104 4.99 27.59 -3.50
N LEU A 105 3.88 26.86 -3.67
CA LEU A 105 3.03 26.90 -4.87
C LEU A 105 1.89 27.94 -4.77
N GLY A 106 1.58 28.43 -3.56
CA GLY A 106 0.46 29.32 -3.34
C GLY A 106 -0.92 28.65 -3.49
N LYS A 107 -0.97 27.32 -3.55
CA LYS A 107 -2.19 26.52 -3.69
C LYS A 107 -2.74 26.12 -2.32
N ASP A 108 -4.05 26.29 -2.10
CA ASP A 108 -4.69 25.79 -0.87
C ASP A 108 -5.19 24.36 -1.07
N VAL A 109 -4.50 23.41 -0.43
CA VAL A 109 -4.76 21.96 -0.57
C VAL A 109 -4.85 21.35 0.83
N ARG A 110 -5.86 20.52 1.06
CA ARG A 110 -5.99 19.69 2.26
C ARG A 110 -5.48 18.27 1.95
N LEU A 111 -4.66 17.72 2.85
CA LEU A 111 -4.32 16.30 2.84
C LEU A 111 -5.20 15.57 3.85
N THR A 112 -6.00 14.64 3.35
CA THR A 112 -6.82 13.72 4.16
C THR A 112 -6.13 12.37 4.21
N ILE A 113 -5.90 11.85 5.42
CA ILE A 113 -5.24 10.56 5.65
C ILE A 113 -6.27 9.55 6.16
N VAL A 114 -6.28 8.35 5.57
CA VAL A 114 -7.19 7.25 5.93
C VAL A 114 -6.40 5.96 6.06
N GLY A 115 -6.61 5.22 7.15
CA GLY A 115 -5.96 3.92 7.37
C GLY A 115 -4.47 4.00 7.67
N GLU A 116 -4.04 5.04 8.39
CA GLU A 116 -2.64 5.21 8.80
C GLU A 116 -2.12 4.10 9.74
N ASP A 117 -3.03 3.38 10.42
CA ASP A 117 -2.70 2.25 11.27
C ASP A 117 -2.50 0.93 10.48
N THR A 118 -2.66 0.96 9.15
CA THR A 118 -2.43 -0.22 8.30
C THR A 118 -0.98 -0.69 8.47
N GLU A 119 -0.82 -1.94 8.88
CA GLU A 119 0.49 -2.55 9.08
C GLU A 119 1.07 -3.00 7.74
N VAL A 120 2.34 -2.70 7.51
CA VAL A 120 3.07 -2.99 6.27
C VAL A 120 4.47 -3.48 6.63
N ASP A 121 5.03 -4.36 5.83
CA ASP A 121 6.42 -4.81 6.03
C ASP A 121 7.38 -3.62 6.09
N LYS A 122 8.27 -3.63 7.06
CA LYS A 122 9.24 -2.55 7.32
C LYS A 122 10.05 -2.18 6.08
N THR A 123 10.47 -3.16 5.27
CA THR A 123 11.22 -2.90 4.04
C THR A 123 10.41 -2.13 3.02
N ILE A 124 9.12 -2.43 2.91
CA ILE A 124 8.21 -1.69 2.02
C ILE A 124 8.04 -0.26 2.53
N VAL A 125 7.82 -0.09 3.85
CA VAL A 125 7.69 1.24 4.47
C VAL A 125 8.91 2.11 4.20
N ASP A 126 10.12 1.54 4.26
CA ASP A 126 11.36 2.27 4.03
C ASP A 126 11.53 2.69 2.55
N ASN A 127 11.01 1.90 1.61
CA ASN A 127 11.16 2.15 0.17
C ASN A 127 9.98 2.89 -0.47
N ILE A 128 8.78 2.84 0.12
CA ILE A 128 7.57 3.42 -0.47
C ILE A 128 7.46 4.94 -0.29
N GLN A 129 8.23 5.52 0.63
CA GLN A 129 8.17 6.94 0.96
C GLN A 129 8.42 7.83 -0.26
N ASP A 130 9.47 7.55 -1.03
CA ASP A 130 9.85 8.37 -2.19
C ASP A 130 8.83 8.25 -3.33
N PRO A 131 8.33 7.07 -3.71
CA PRO A 131 7.21 6.94 -4.63
C PRO A 131 5.96 7.72 -4.22
N ILE A 132 5.51 7.60 -2.96
CA ILE A 132 4.34 8.34 -2.47
C ILE A 132 4.58 9.84 -2.54
N MET A 133 5.75 10.31 -2.09
CA MET A 133 6.13 11.71 -2.15
C MET A 133 6.08 12.25 -3.58
N HIS A 134 6.57 11.46 -4.56
CA HIS A 134 6.54 11.86 -5.97
C HIS A 134 5.10 11.97 -6.50
N ILE A 135 4.23 11.02 -6.17
CA ILE A 135 2.82 11.06 -6.59
C ILE A 135 2.10 12.25 -5.95
N VAL A 136 2.27 12.46 -4.64
CA VAL A 136 1.67 13.61 -3.94
C VAL A 136 2.15 14.94 -4.53
N ARG A 137 3.44 15.03 -4.87
CA ARG A 137 4.00 16.21 -5.54
C ARG A 137 3.36 16.41 -6.91
N ASN A 138 3.20 15.37 -7.71
CA ASN A 138 2.57 15.45 -9.02
C ASN A 138 1.11 15.91 -8.91
N SER A 139 0.36 15.41 -7.92
CA SER A 139 -1.00 15.86 -7.66
C SER A 139 -1.04 17.35 -7.31
N MET A 140 -0.12 17.84 -6.48
CA MET A 140 -0.05 19.27 -6.12
C MET A 140 0.40 20.17 -7.27
N ASP A 141 1.44 19.77 -8.01
CA ASP A 141 2.00 20.59 -9.10
C ASP A 141 1.08 20.64 -10.31
N HIS A 142 0.57 19.47 -10.72
CA HIS A 142 -0.08 19.27 -12.01
C HIS A 142 -1.53 18.79 -11.91
N GLY A 143 -1.95 18.20 -10.79
CA GLY A 143 -3.31 17.72 -10.59
C GLY A 143 -4.26 18.84 -10.18
N ILE A 144 -3.92 19.57 -9.13
CA ILE A 144 -4.77 20.61 -8.53
C ILE A 144 -4.67 21.92 -9.33
N GLU A 145 -5.81 22.58 -9.48
CA GLU A 145 -5.96 23.89 -10.11
C GLU A 145 -5.02 24.95 -9.51
N GLU A 146 -4.60 25.92 -10.33
CA GLU A 146 -3.67 26.99 -9.93
C GLU A 146 -4.30 27.93 -8.89
N THR A 147 -5.60 28.23 -9.04
CA THR A 147 -6.31 29.21 -8.21
C THR A 147 -7.61 28.67 -7.65
N ALA A 148 -8.00 29.20 -6.49
CA ALA A 148 -9.30 28.91 -5.90
C ALA A 148 -10.47 29.32 -6.83
N GLN A 149 -10.29 30.38 -7.64
CA GLN A 149 -11.32 30.84 -8.57
C GLN A 149 -11.59 29.83 -9.68
N GLU A 150 -10.54 29.23 -10.27
CA GLU A 150 -10.69 28.16 -11.28
C GLU A 150 -11.49 26.98 -10.73
N ARG A 151 -11.28 26.62 -9.45
CA ARG A 151 -12.02 25.55 -8.79
C ARG A 151 -13.50 25.91 -8.62
N ILE A 152 -13.78 27.15 -8.17
CA ILE A 152 -15.14 27.63 -8.01
C ILE A 152 -15.88 27.67 -9.35
N ASP A 153 -15.21 28.15 -10.42
CA ASP A 153 -15.77 28.20 -11.77
C ASP A 153 -16.07 26.80 -12.33
N ALA A 154 -15.31 25.80 -11.89
CA ALA A 154 -15.55 24.37 -12.18
C ALA A 154 -16.59 23.71 -11.23
N GLY A 155 -17.19 24.44 -10.32
CA GLY A 155 -18.17 23.95 -9.35
C GLY A 155 -17.59 23.10 -8.23
N LYS A 156 -16.28 23.26 -7.92
CA LYS A 156 -15.57 22.54 -6.87
C LYS A 156 -15.38 23.40 -5.62
N ASP A 157 -14.98 22.75 -4.51
CA ASP A 157 -14.55 23.45 -3.30
C ASP A 157 -13.33 24.34 -3.62
N PRO A 158 -13.24 25.58 -3.12
CA PRO A 158 -12.08 26.44 -3.34
C PRO A 158 -10.77 25.83 -2.82
N GLN A 159 -10.84 24.98 -1.79
CA GLN A 159 -9.69 24.23 -1.29
C GLN A 159 -9.61 22.87 -1.99
N GLY A 160 -8.45 22.56 -2.60
CA GLY A 160 -8.17 21.26 -3.19
C GLY A 160 -8.06 20.17 -2.13
N GLU A 161 -8.37 18.93 -2.49
CA GLU A 161 -8.21 17.78 -1.59
C GLU A 161 -7.34 16.70 -2.22
N ILE A 162 -6.35 16.24 -1.44
CA ILE A 162 -5.60 15.01 -1.73
C ILE A 162 -5.92 14.01 -0.63
N VAL A 163 -6.42 12.83 -1.01
CA VAL A 163 -6.69 11.73 -0.09
C VAL A 163 -5.59 10.69 -0.24
N LEU A 164 -4.85 10.48 0.85
CA LEU A 164 -3.85 9.42 0.96
C LEU A 164 -4.42 8.31 1.84
N SER A 165 -4.56 7.11 1.30
CA SER A 165 -5.18 6.01 2.03
C SER A 165 -4.38 4.72 1.95
N ALA A 166 -4.47 3.91 3.00
CA ALA A 166 -3.98 2.54 3.01
C ALA A 166 -5.05 1.59 3.54
N SER A 167 -5.10 0.39 2.98
CA SER A 167 -6.02 -0.66 3.43
C SER A 167 -5.48 -2.04 3.08
N HIS A 168 -5.83 -3.04 3.90
CA HIS A 168 -5.61 -4.44 3.56
C HIS A 168 -6.76 -4.96 2.69
N THR A 169 -6.38 -5.71 1.66
CA THR A 169 -7.27 -6.69 1.01
C THR A 169 -6.90 -8.08 1.53
N SER A 170 -7.53 -9.14 0.98
CA SER A 170 -7.25 -10.52 1.40
C SER A 170 -5.79 -10.95 1.17
N SER A 171 -5.07 -10.34 0.24
CA SER A 171 -3.72 -10.76 -0.18
C SER A 171 -2.72 -9.62 -0.37
N GLU A 172 -3.16 -8.36 -0.28
CA GLU A 172 -2.35 -7.21 -0.63
C GLU A 172 -2.61 -6.03 0.30
N VAL A 173 -1.64 -5.13 0.40
CA VAL A 173 -1.83 -3.79 0.94
C VAL A 173 -2.00 -2.83 -0.23
N VAL A 174 -3.13 -2.13 -0.26
CA VAL A 174 -3.41 -1.11 -1.26
C VAL A 174 -3.15 0.26 -0.67
N ILE A 175 -2.20 0.99 -1.26
CA ILE A 175 -1.93 2.39 -0.95
C ILE A 175 -2.45 3.23 -2.11
N SER A 176 -3.30 4.20 -1.85
CA SER A 176 -3.93 5.04 -2.86
C SER A 176 -3.68 6.51 -2.58
N VAL A 177 -3.36 7.25 -3.62
CA VAL A 177 -3.32 8.72 -3.64
C VAL A 177 -4.37 9.18 -4.63
N LYS A 178 -5.33 9.98 -4.18
CA LYS A 178 -6.40 10.53 -5.01
C LYS A 178 -6.44 12.04 -4.81
N ASP A 179 -6.47 12.78 -5.91
CA ASP A 179 -6.75 14.21 -5.91
C ASP A 179 -8.12 14.51 -6.56
N ASP A 180 -8.62 15.68 -6.29
CA ASP A 180 -9.87 16.23 -6.85
C ASP A 180 -9.62 17.32 -7.91
N GLY A 181 -8.40 17.32 -8.50
CA GLY A 181 -7.96 18.30 -9.47
C GLY A 181 -8.56 18.15 -10.88
N TYR A 182 -7.84 18.64 -11.89
CA TYR A 182 -8.29 18.61 -13.30
C TYR A 182 -8.50 17.20 -13.86
N GLY A 183 -7.90 16.18 -13.24
CA GLY A 183 -7.76 14.88 -13.84
C GLY A 183 -6.75 14.86 -15.01
N ILE A 184 -6.79 13.80 -15.78
CA ILE A 184 -5.89 13.58 -16.92
C ILE A 184 -6.67 13.89 -18.20
N ASP A 185 -6.16 14.86 -19.00
CA ASP A 185 -6.70 15.20 -20.30
C ASP A 185 -6.07 14.30 -21.39
N PRO A 186 -6.82 13.35 -21.97
CA PRO A 186 -6.29 12.45 -22.97
C PRO A 186 -5.76 13.16 -24.21
N GLN A 187 -6.38 14.28 -24.59
CA GLN A 187 -5.93 15.02 -25.79
C GLN A 187 -4.57 15.66 -25.58
N LYS A 188 -4.35 16.28 -24.42
CA LYS A 188 -3.04 16.86 -24.09
C LYS A 188 -1.93 15.80 -24.02
N ILE A 189 -2.27 14.59 -23.55
CA ILE A 189 -1.31 13.46 -23.55
C ILE A 189 -0.97 13.08 -25.00
N LEU A 190 -1.98 12.92 -25.84
CA LEU A 190 -1.80 12.53 -27.24
C LEU A 190 -0.94 13.55 -28.01
N GLU A 191 -1.22 14.83 -27.83
CA GLU A 191 -0.42 15.93 -28.43
C GLU A 191 1.04 15.88 -27.98
N LYS A 192 1.28 15.68 -26.67
CA LYS A 192 2.64 15.54 -26.14
C LYS A 192 3.36 14.31 -26.67
N ALA A 193 2.66 13.19 -26.78
CA ALA A 193 3.20 11.94 -27.33
C ALA A 193 3.54 12.11 -28.82
N GLN A 194 2.69 12.81 -29.59
CA GLN A 194 2.93 13.14 -30.99
C GLN A 194 4.14 14.05 -31.15
N ALA A 195 4.25 15.11 -30.34
CA ALA A 195 5.39 16.02 -30.38
C ALA A 195 6.72 15.32 -30.05
N LYS A 196 6.69 14.25 -29.25
CA LYS A 196 7.86 13.44 -28.91
C LYS A 196 8.09 12.25 -29.84
N ASN A 197 7.32 12.11 -30.92
CA ASN A 197 7.37 10.98 -31.85
C ASN A 197 7.22 9.61 -31.18
N MET A 198 6.40 9.52 -30.13
CA MET A 198 6.16 8.29 -29.37
C MET A 198 4.97 7.47 -29.88
N LEU A 199 4.21 8.01 -30.84
CA LEU A 199 3.05 7.33 -31.40
C LEU A 199 3.48 6.24 -32.38
N THR A 200 2.87 5.05 -32.25
CA THR A 200 3.10 3.90 -33.14
C THR A 200 2.06 3.80 -34.27
N LYS A 201 0.96 4.57 -34.16
CA LYS A 201 -0.13 4.67 -35.15
C LYS A 201 -0.62 6.12 -35.23
N PRO A 202 -1.46 6.48 -36.23
CA PRO A 202 -2.04 7.82 -36.32
C PRO A 202 -2.81 8.22 -35.06
N ALA A 203 -2.71 9.46 -34.63
CA ALA A 203 -3.33 9.97 -33.39
C ALA A 203 -4.86 9.72 -33.34
N SER A 204 -5.54 9.73 -34.49
CA SER A 204 -6.98 9.46 -34.61
C SER A 204 -7.40 8.01 -34.34
N GLU A 205 -6.46 7.07 -34.29
CA GLU A 205 -6.71 5.65 -34.07
C GLU A 205 -6.50 5.21 -32.63
N TYR A 206 -6.09 6.14 -31.72
CA TYR A 206 -5.96 5.84 -30.32
C TYR A 206 -7.30 5.97 -29.59
N SER A 207 -7.73 4.92 -28.94
CA SER A 207 -8.85 4.97 -28.01
C SER A 207 -8.45 5.64 -26.70
N GLN A 208 -9.43 6.19 -25.97
CA GLN A 208 -9.19 6.81 -24.66
C GLN A 208 -8.47 5.88 -23.66
N LYS A 209 -8.74 4.57 -23.74
CA LYS A 209 -8.10 3.53 -22.93
C LYS A 209 -6.62 3.26 -23.28
N GLU A 210 -6.22 3.56 -24.50
CA GLU A 210 -4.84 3.38 -24.97
C GLU A 210 -3.99 4.63 -24.69
N ILE A 211 -4.64 5.77 -24.43
CA ILE A 211 -3.98 7.04 -24.12
C ILE A 211 -3.71 7.15 -22.62
N LEU A 212 -4.59 6.60 -21.77
CA LEU A 212 -4.49 6.56 -20.31
C LEU A 212 -3.89 5.26 -19.80
#